data_0cd5e544c9bdc372a858cacb180a38e3
#
_entry.id   0cd5e544c9bdc372a858cacb180a38e3
#
_cell.length_a   1.000
_cell.length_b   1.000
_cell.length_c   1.000
_cell.angle_alpha   90.00
_cell.angle_beta   90.00
_cell.angle_gamma   90.00
#
_symmetry.space_group_name_H-M   'P 1'
#
loop_
_entity.id
_entity.type
_entity.pdbx_description
1 polymer ?
#
loop_
_entity_poly.entity_id
_entity_poly.type
_entity_poly.pdbx_seq_one_letter_code
_entity_poly.pdbx_strand_id
1 'polypeptide(L)'
;MLRRLVSTARVCGVGIALSSLLGGGVHAADLVTKAAPVPYAETDDFWTRPYLFGDLGRTRLKERGIDIGLTLGDEAVGNVTGGSKNTAANAGQLWFGAKFDMAKLAGIPGGTIGLTLVDRFGRNLNDQAGIPALQLTNEVFGRGNILRLTQLYYSQKLFDDRLELKGGRLPVGSDFFFGLCEFINLTFCGGQPGNIQGGYIYNWPVSQWAGVVHYKIAPEFTISVGVYDANPNYLTTDDPTVYFLPGVPRSNPASGVLVPVELVWAPKGPLNGTWRLGGWYDNASSIDGGLPGITTTIPGIGGVPDQNLGDQRGRFGVYESIIQRLTVDGPGAVGWYTFLNTTVADHRTSYQDYQIAGGFRHTGTFTWRPQDEVGFAVGTTHVNSAALSPNAGGNEVPIEVWYGWQATGWLNLKFDAQYVINPGGRGYNAAGVKTDNAVVLGMRTEVHF
;
A
#
# COMPACT_ATOMS: atom_id res chain seq x y z
N MET A 1 64.63 8.74 -45.55
CA MET A 1 65.12 8.83 -44.17
C MET A 1 63.98 9.24 -43.30
N LEU A 2 63.37 8.27 -42.64
CA LEU A 2 63.38 7.91 -41.19
C LEU A 2 62.85 9.05 -40.31
N ARG A 3 61.86 8.89 -39.53
CA ARG A 3 61.59 7.88 -38.50
C ARG A 3 60.14 7.97 -38.03
N ARG A 4 59.60 6.84 -37.71
CA ARG A 4 58.36 6.54 -36.94
C ARG A 4 58.29 7.34 -35.62
N LEU A 5 57.11 7.79 -35.29
CA LEU A 5 56.67 7.92 -33.88
C LEU A 5 55.29 7.31 -33.76
N VAL A 6 55.27 6.16 -33.15
CA VAL A 6 54.09 5.45 -32.72
C VAL A 6 53.64 6.07 -31.39
N SER A 7 52.50 6.72 -31.41
CA SER A 7 51.81 7.15 -30.17
C SER A 7 50.83 6.08 -29.75
N THR A 8 51.13 5.42 -28.69
CA THR A 8 50.24 4.46 -27.97
C THR A 8 49.10 5.19 -27.34
N ALA A 9 47.92 5.09 -27.95
CA ALA A 9 46.65 5.43 -27.31
C ALA A 9 46.36 4.33 -26.24
N ARG A 10 46.43 4.69 -24.98
CA ARG A 10 45.88 3.92 -23.88
C ARG A 10 44.37 3.94 -23.97
N VAL A 11 43.81 2.84 -24.36
CA VAL A 11 42.38 2.56 -24.20
C VAL A 11 42.14 2.37 -22.69
N CYS A 12 41.58 3.38 -22.03
CA CYS A 12 40.96 3.19 -20.71
C CYS A 12 39.72 2.33 -20.95
N GLY A 13 39.83 1.05 -20.62
CA GLY A 13 38.68 0.19 -20.50
C GLY A 13 37.81 0.64 -19.34
N VAL A 14 36.70 1.25 -19.64
CA VAL A 14 35.60 1.43 -18.69
C VAL A 14 34.97 0.05 -18.53
N GLY A 15 35.39 -0.64 -17.48
CA GLY A 15 34.71 -1.85 -17.02
C GLY A 15 33.33 -1.46 -16.57
N ILE A 16 32.33 -1.70 -17.44
CA ILE A 16 30.93 -1.73 -17.04
C ILE A 16 30.79 -2.95 -16.13
N ALA A 17 30.86 -2.73 -14.83
CA ALA A 17 30.39 -3.69 -13.87
C ALA A 17 28.86 -3.80 -14.08
N LEU A 18 28.44 -4.80 -14.84
CA LEU A 18 27.08 -5.30 -14.80
C LEU A 18 26.89 -5.90 -13.41
N SER A 19 26.58 -5.06 -12.42
CA SER A 19 25.98 -5.53 -11.19
C SER A 19 24.61 -6.08 -11.56
N SER A 20 24.52 -7.39 -11.54
CA SER A 20 23.32 -8.19 -11.64
C SER A 20 22.25 -7.64 -10.69
N LEU A 21 21.32 -6.85 -11.22
CA LEU A 21 20.01 -6.60 -10.63
C LEU A 21 19.20 -7.90 -10.79
N LEU A 22 19.57 -8.92 -10.03
CA LEU A 22 18.81 -10.14 -9.88
C LEU A 22 17.66 -9.87 -8.92
N GLY A 23 16.49 -9.77 -9.52
CA GLY A 23 15.23 -10.25 -9.00
C GLY A 23 14.94 -10.04 -7.52
N GLY A 24 14.70 -8.80 -7.09
CA GLY A 24 13.86 -8.59 -5.92
C GLY A 24 12.44 -9.04 -6.29
N GLY A 25 11.93 -10.11 -5.66
CA GLY A 25 10.51 -10.35 -5.65
C GLY A 25 9.84 -9.06 -5.18
N VAL A 26 8.82 -8.62 -5.88
CA VAL A 26 8.06 -7.43 -5.50
C VAL A 26 7.32 -7.78 -4.22
N HIS A 27 7.94 -7.49 -3.07
CA HIS A 27 7.27 -7.60 -1.78
C HIS A 27 6.42 -6.35 -1.60
N ALA A 28 5.13 -6.53 -1.44
CA ALA A 28 4.19 -5.45 -1.14
C ALA A 28 4.49 -4.71 0.18
N ALA A 29 5.45 -5.18 0.95
CA ALA A 29 5.97 -4.50 2.12
C ALA A 29 7.00 -3.41 1.80
N ASP A 30 7.47 -3.31 0.58
CA ASP A 30 8.11 -2.11 0.09
C ASP A 30 7.01 -1.13 -0.32
N LEU A 31 6.21 -0.69 0.66
CA LEU A 31 5.49 0.57 0.60
C LEU A 31 6.53 1.63 0.23
N VAL A 32 6.32 2.20 -0.95
CA VAL A 32 7.28 3.05 -1.62
C VAL A 32 8.41 2.25 -2.25
N THR A 33 8.13 1.47 -3.29
CA THR A 33 9.04 1.55 -4.40
C THR A 33 8.84 2.90 -5.07
N LYS A 34 9.15 4.00 -4.38
CA LYS A 34 9.83 5.07 -5.09
C LYS A 34 10.87 4.33 -5.92
N ALA A 35 10.87 4.53 -7.23
CA ALA A 35 11.99 4.13 -8.06
C ALA A 35 13.23 4.41 -7.23
N ALA A 36 14.02 3.35 -6.98
CA ALA A 36 15.11 3.44 -6.02
C ALA A 36 15.79 4.78 -6.21
N PRO A 37 15.86 5.63 -5.20
CA PRO A 37 16.40 6.96 -5.38
C PRO A 37 17.67 6.79 -6.17
N VAL A 38 17.83 7.57 -7.24
CA VAL A 38 19.07 7.57 -8.05
C VAL A 38 20.16 7.44 -7.03
N PRO A 39 21.04 6.40 -7.10
CA PRO A 39 21.95 6.12 -6.01
C PRO A 39 22.70 7.42 -5.74
N TYR A 40 22.31 8.09 -4.67
CA TYR A 40 23.08 9.22 -4.18
C TYR A 40 24.44 8.64 -3.90
N ALA A 41 25.46 9.17 -4.53
CA ALA A 41 26.82 8.92 -4.08
C ALA A 41 26.78 9.10 -2.56
N GLU A 42 27.36 8.16 -1.80
CA GLU A 42 27.47 8.24 -0.34
C GLU A 42 28.16 9.57 0.01
N THR A 43 27.38 10.63 0.04
CA THR A 43 27.84 11.95 0.44
C THR A 43 27.34 12.17 1.85
N ASP A 44 28.25 12.51 2.78
CA ASP A 44 27.89 12.96 4.12
C ASP A 44 27.17 14.33 4.11
N ASP A 45 26.94 14.88 2.92
CA ASP A 45 26.25 16.15 2.77
C ASP A 45 24.80 16.05 3.22
N PHE A 46 24.42 16.91 4.15
CA PHE A 46 23.10 16.95 4.76
C PHE A 46 21.94 16.99 3.75
N TRP A 47 22.10 17.69 2.64
CA TRP A 47 21.05 17.90 1.66
C TRP A 47 20.85 16.72 0.70
N THR A 48 21.88 15.91 0.52
CA THR A 48 21.88 14.83 -0.49
C THR A 48 21.90 13.43 0.11
N ARG A 49 22.28 13.28 1.40
CA ARG A 49 22.31 11.98 2.05
C ARG A 49 20.92 11.36 2.13
N PRO A 50 20.79 10.01 2.04
CA PRO A 50 19.49 9.33 1.98
C PRO A 50 18.76 9.26 3.32
N TYR A 51 19.45 9.53 4.44
CA TYR A 51 18.90 9.41 5.79
C TYR A 51 19.19 10.67 6.60
N LEU A 52 18.20 11.12 7.40
CA LEU A 52 18.31 12.34 8.25
C LEU A 52 19.54 12.33 9.16
N PHE A 53 19.88 11.19 9.74
CA PHE A 53 21.03 11.04 10.63
C PHE A 53 22.27 10.44 9.95
N GLY A 54 22.27 10.31 8.61
CA GLY A 54 23.34 9.66 7.87
C GLY A 54 23.32 8.13 7.99
N ASP A 55 24.40 7.47 7.66
CA ASP A 55 24.46 6.02 7.59
C ASP A 55 24.27 5.31 8.94
N LEU A 56 24.82 5.86 10.02
CA LEU A 56 24.78 5.27 11.37
C LEU A 56 25.23 3.79 11.43
N GLY A 57 26.03 3.37 10.46
CA GLY A 57 26.52 1.98 10.35
C GLY A 57 25.55 1.01 9.67
N ARG A 58 24.49 1.50 9.00
CA ARG A 58 23.53 0.68 8.25
C ARG A 58 24.20 -0.10 7.12
N THR A 59 25.08 0.55 6.36
CA THR A 59 25.86 -0.11 5.30
C THR A 59 26.61 -1.31 5.87
N ARG A 60 27.31 -1.15 6.98
CA ARG A 60 28.03 -2.24 7.65
C ARG A 60 27.12 -3.36 8.17
N LEU A 61 25.92 -2.99 8.69
CA LEU A 61 24.92 -3.99 9.10
C LEU A 61 24.38 -4.76 7.90
N LYS A 62 24.07 -4.08 6.80
CA LYS A 62 23.58 -4.67 5.54
C LYS A 62 24.60 -5.62 4.91
N GLU A 63 25.87 -5.27 4.92
CA GLU A 63 26.96 -6.16 4.50
C GLU A 63 26.97 -7.45 5.32
N ARG A 64 26.65 -7.37 6.61
CA ARG A 64 26.55 -8.51 7.53
C ARG A 64 25.22 -9.28 7.44
N GLY A 65 24.28 -8.83 6.59
CA GLY A 65 23.00 -9.48 6.40
C GLY A 65 21.85 -8.91 7.23
N ILE A 66 22.00 -7.70 7.79
CA ILE A 66 20.95 -7.03 8.58
C ILE A 66 20.65 -5.71 7.90
N ASP A 67 19.47 -5.62 7.23
CA ASP A 67 18.96 -4.39 6.60
C ASP A 67 17.89 -3.79 7.48
N ILE A 68 18.08 -2.55 7.95
CA ILE A 68 17.15 -1.84 8.83
C ILE A 68 16.70 -0.52 8.22
N GLY A 69 15.44 -0.16 8.47
CA GLY A 69 14.86 1.10 8.06
C GLY A 69 13.95 1.69 9.13
N LEU A 70 13.92 3.01 9.21
CA LEU A 70 12.99 3.76 10.04
C LEU A 70 12.48 4.92 9.21
N THR A 71 11.15 5.04 9.08
CA THR A 71 10.52 6.09 8.30
C THR A 71 9.32 6.67 9.04
N LEU A 72 9.16 7.98 9.00
CA LEU A 72 7.98 8.70 9.42
C LEU A 72 7.21 9.15 8.18
N GLY A 73 5.92 8.83 8.12
CA GLY A 73 4.96 9.43 7.20
C GLY A 73 3.90 10.17 8.00
N ASP A 74 3.62 11.41 7.64
CA ASP A 74 2.66 12.27 8.35
C ASP A 74 1.79 13.02 7.34
N GLU A 75 0.49 13.06 7.56
CA GLU A 75 -0.51 13.71 6.72
C GLU A 75 -1.27 14.78 7.51
N ALA A 76 -1.01 16.04 7.21
CA ALA A 76 -1.80 17.17 7.66
C ALA A 76 -2.81 17.55 6.59
N VAL A 77 -4.11 17.45 6.89
CA VAL A 77 -5.20 17.67 5.94
C VAL A 77 -6.28 18.57 6.54
N GLY A 78 -6.97 19.34 5.70
CA GLY A 78 -8.08 20.18 6.12
C GLY A 78 -9.14 20.30 5.04
N ASN A 79 -10.42 20.29 5.41
CA ASN A 79 -11.49 20.53 4.46
C ASN A 79 -11.78 22.04 4.33
N VAL A 80 -11.90 22.47 3.07
CA VAL A 80 -12.29 23.85 2.71
C VAL A 80 -13.81 23.94 2.57
N THR A 81 -14.42 22.88 2.04
CA THR A 81 -15.87 22.74 1.89
C THR A 81 -16.28 21.30 2.19
N GLY A 82 -17.57 21.08 2.36
CA GLY A 82 -18.14 19.77 2.65
C GLY A 82 -18.05 19.40 4.14
N GLY A 83 -18.83 18.37 4.52
CA GLY A 83 -18.97 17.98 5.91
C GLY A 83 -19.87 18.91 6.73
N SER A 84 -19.86 18.73 8.06
CA SER A 84 -20.66 19.53 8.99
C SER A 84 -19.94 20.79 9.48
N LYS A 85 -18.62 20.84 9.34
CA LYS A 85 -17.76 21.99 9.72
C LYS A 85 -16.42 21.95 9.00
N ASN A 86 -15.81 23.11 8.83
CA ASN A 86 -14.44 23.22 8.31
C ASN A 86 -13.47 23.01 9.48
N THR A 87 -12.51 22.13 9.32
CA THR A 87 -11.50 21.79 10.33
C THR A 87 -10.28 21.17 9.68
N ALA A 88 -9.27 20.90 10.47
CA ALA A 88 -8.08 20.18 10.06
C ALA A 88 -7.81 19.00 10.99
N ALA A 89 -7.14 18.00 10.46
CA ALA A 89 -6.67 16.84 11.19
C ALA A 89 -5.25 16.50 10.74
N ASN A 90 -4.55 15.82 11.62
CA ASN A 90 -3.23 15.26 11.36
C ASN A 90 -3.25 13.79 11.74
N ALA A 91 -2.68 12.95 10.90
CA ALA A 91 -2.41 11.56 11.21
C ALA A 91 -1.07 11.14 10.64
N GLY A 92 -0.40 10.22 11.30
CA GLY A 92 0.87 9.73 10.83
C GLY A 92 1.17 8.31 11.27
N GLN A 93 2.26 7.79 10.72
CA GLN A 93 2.82 6.52 11.11
C GLN A 93 4.34 6.58 11.16
N LEU A 94 4.88 5.96 12.20
CA LEU A 94 6.31 5.63 12.28
C LEU A 94 6.45 4.14 12.05
N TRP A 95 7.24 3.72 11.05
CA TRP A 95 7.48 2.30 10.87
C TRP A 95 8.97 1.98 10.91
N PHE A 96 9.27 0.94 11.66
CA PHE A 96 10.56 0.31 11.75
C PHE A 96 10.52 -1.03 11.01
N GLY A 97 11.46 -1.26 10.10
CA GLY A 97 11.63 -2.51 9.37
C GLY A 97 13.00 -3.09 9.60
N ALA A 98 13.09 -4.42 9.69
CA ALA A 98 14.34 -5.16 9.71
C ALA A 98 14.21 -6.42 8.84
N LYS A 99 15.20 -6.64 7.95
CA LYS A 99 15.32 -7.87 7.15
C LYS A 99 16.67 -8.54 7.50
N PHE A 100 16.62 -9.85 7.73
CA PHE A 100 17.77 -10.67 8.11
C PHE A 100 18.04 -11.68 7.00
N ASP A 101 19.16 -11.53 6.32
CA ASP A 101 19.67 -12.46 5.30
C ASP A 101 20.26 -13.69 5.98
N MET A 102 19.53 -14.79 5.94
CA MET A 102 19.91 -16.03 6.62
C MET A 102 21.07 -16.74 5.95
N ALA A 103 21.39 -16.44 4.68
CA ALA A 103 22.59 -16.96 4.05
C ALA A 103 23.84 -16.37 4.71
N LYS A 104 23.85 -15.07 5.00
CA LYS A 104 24.95 -14.38 5.67
C LYS A 104 25.02 -14.66 7.17
N LEU A 105 23.87 -14.76 7.83
CA LEU A 105 23.80 -14.88 9.29
C LEU A 105 23.90 -16.32 9.80
N ALA A 106 23.35 -17.27 9.04
CA ALA A 106 23.23 -18.66 9.49
C ALA A 106 23.63 -19.70 8.42
N GLY A 107 24.13 -19.27 7.25
CA GLY A 107 24.50 -20.20 6.18
C GLY A 107 23.29 -20.89 5.51
N ILE A 108 22.10 -20.27 5.53
CA ILE A 108 20.87 -20.79 4.92
C ILE A 108 20.58 -20.00 3.64
N PRO A 109 21.02 -20.47 2.45
CA PRO A 109 20.80 -19.77 1.19
C PRO A 109 19.33 -19.58 0.89
N GLY A 110 18.95 -18.37 0.43
CA GLY A 110 17.56 -18.06 0.08
C GLY A 110 16.62 -17.84 1.27
N GLY A 111 17.10 -18.01 2.51
CA GLY A 111 16.33 -17.76 3.73
C GLY A 111 16.33 -16.28 4.09
N THR A 112 15.17 -15.74 4.50
CA THR A 112 14.99 -14.36 5.00
C THR A 112 14.03 -14.35 6.18
N ILE A 113 14.38 -13.64 7.26
CA ILE A 113 13.43 -13.26 8.30
C ILE A 113 13.11 -11.79 8.14
N GLY A 114 11.83 -11.43 8.17
CA GLY A 114 11.35 -10.05 8.14
C GLY A 114 10.60 -9.68 9.41
N LEU A 115 10.89 -8.48 9.93
CA LEU A 115 10.20 -7.88 11.06
C LEU A 115 9.77 -6.46 10.64
N THR A 116 8.52 -6.09 10.93
CA THR A 116 8.05 -4.71 10.80
C THR A 116 7.15 -4.34 11.95
N LEU A 117 7.45 -3.22 12.57
CA LEU A 117 6.64 -2.58 13.60
C LEU A 117 6.12 -1.25 13.06
N VAL A 118 4.85 -0.95 13.30
CA VAL A 118 4.19 0.30 12.86
C VAL A 118 3.45 0.91 14.03
N ASP A 119 3.79 2.14 14.35
CA ASP A 119 3.04 2.98 15.27
C ASP A 119 2.23 4.00 14.48
N ARG A 120 0.90 3.96 14.60
CA ARG A 120 -0.01 4.94 14.02
C ARG A 120 -0.54 5.88 15.07
N PHE A 121 -0.71 7.15 14.70
CA PHE A 121 -1.19 8.20 15.60
C PHE A 121 -2.03 9.23 14.84
N GLY A 122 -2.78 10.06 15.60
CA GLY A 122 -3.49 11.20 15.06
C GLY A 122 -4.99 11.02 14.93
N ARG A 123 -5.60 11.74 13.98
CA ARG A 123 -7.06 11.84 13.82
C ARG A 123 -7.49 11.75 12.37
N ASN A 124 -8.67 11.20 12.14
CA ASN A 124 -9.33 11.15 10.86
C ASN A 124 -10.01 12.48 10.53
N LEU A 125 -9.72 13.08 9.39
CA LEU A 125 -10.39 14.29 8.95
C LEU A 125 -11.88 14.05 8.67
N ASN A 126 -12.26 12.90 8.09
CA ASN A 126 -13.66 12.59 7.79
C ASN A 126 -14.50 12.68 9.07
N ASP A 127 -14.02 12.09 10.19
CA ASP A 127 -14.71 12.15 11.49
C ASP A 127 -14.72 13.58 12.06
N GLN A 128 -13.57 14.27 12.01
CA GLN A 128 -13.44 15.60 12.59
C GLN A 128 -14.30 16.64 11.85
N ALA A 129 -14.43 16.53 10.54
CA ALA A 129 -15.21 17.43 9.70
C ALA A 129 -16.64 16.98 9.49
N GLY A 130 -16.99 15.74 9.84
CA GLY A 130 -18.29 15.13 9.54
C GLY A 130 -18.49 14.93 8.04
N ILE A 131 -17.44 14.59 7.30
CA ILE A 131 -17.52 14.21 5.87
C ILE A 131 -17.86 12.72 5.83
N PRO A 132 -19.02 12.31 5.28
CA PRO A 132 -19.43 10.91 5.28
C PRO A 132 -18.78 10.09 4.17
N ALA A 133 -17.51 10.41 3.79
CA ALA A 133 -16.83 9.71 2.72
C ALA A 133 -16.58 8.23 3.03
N LEU A 134 -16.69 7.38 2.01
CA LEU A 134 -16.49 5.94 2.10
C LEU A 134 -15.02 5.59 2.31
N GLN A 135 -14.14 6.38 1.71
CA GLN A 135 -12.71 6.23 1.83
C GLN A 135 -12.09 7.38 2.63
N LEU A 136 -10.99 7.12 3.31
CA LEU A 136 -10.30 8.13 4.11
C LEU A 136 -9.66 9.20 3.21
N THR A 137 -9.82 10.46 3.59
CA THR A 137 -9.14 11.60 2.94
C THR A 137 -7.72 11.81 3.48
N ASN A 138 -7.33 11.06 4.52
CA ASN A 138 -5.97 10.89 5.01
C ASN A 138 -5.73 9.39 5.31
N GLU A 139 -5.15 8.69 4.33
CA GLU A 139 -5.08 7.23 4.27
C GLU A 139 -4.26 6.62 5.41
N VAL A 140 -3.28 7.36 5.91
CA VAL A 140 -2.39 6.89 6.98
C VAL A 140 -3.13 6.69 8.29
N PHE A 141 -4.32 7.30 8.47
CA PHE A 141 -5.15 7.05 9.64
C PHE A 141 -5.77 5.64 9.63
N GLY A 142 -6.01 5.12 10.83
CA GLY A 142 -6.84 3.93 11.05
C GLY A 142 -6.09 2.74 11.64
N ARG A 143 -6.90 1.77 12.05
CA ARG A 143 -6.47 0.54 12.72
C ARG A 143 -5.88 0.76 14.13
N GLY A 144 -6.24 1.89 14.77
CA GLY A 144 -5.86 2.28 16.14
C GLY A 144 -4.59 3.12 16.21
N ASN A 145 -4.54 4.01 17.23
CA ASN A 145 -3.36 4.79 17.57
C ASN A 145 -2.47 3.96 18.52
N ILE A 146 -1.82 2.95 17.98
CA ILE A 146 -1.04 1.96 18.74
C ILE A 146 0.12 1.44 17.91
N LEU A 147 1.15 0.96 18.60
CA LEU A 147 2.25 0.22 18.00
C LEU A 147 1.81 -1.23 17.70
N ARG A 148 1.87 -1.62 16.41
CA ARG A 148 1.51 -2.95 15.93
C ARG A 148 2.71 -3.74 15.40
N LEU A 149 2.70 -5.05 15.66
CA LEU A 149 3.49 -6.01 14.89
C LEU A 149 2.82 -6.19 13.53
N THR A 150 3.35 -5.51 12.52
CA THR A 150 2.80 -5.56 11.16
C THR A 150 3.31 -6.74 10.36
N GLN A 151 4.59 -7.11 10.56
CA GLN A 151 5.14 -8.32 9.94
C GLN A 151 6.11 -9.01 10.88
N LEU A 152 6.01 -10.34 10.92
CA LEU A 152 7.03 -11.24 11.45
C LEU A 152 6.95 -12.55 10.67
N TYR A 153 7.85 -12.76 9.74
CA TYR A 153 7.79 -13.91 8.85
C TYR A 153 9.17 -14.52 8.58
N TYR A 154 9.14 -15.76 8.17
CA TYR A 154 10.24 -16.42 7.49
C TYR A 154 9.84 -16.68 6.03
N SER A 155 10.76 -16.40 5.10
CA SER A 155 10.62 -16.82 3.72
C SER A 155 11.83 -17.64 3.27
N GLN A 156 11.58 -18.63 2.41
CA GLN A 156 12.60 -19.50 1.82
C GLN A 156 12.44 -19.53 0.31
N LYS A 157 13.46 -19.08 -0.39
CA LYS A 157 13.58 -19.21 -1.84
C LYS A 157 14.26 -20.50 -2.19
N LEU A 158 13.73 -21.20 -3.17
CA LEU A 158 14.18 -22.52 -3.63
C LEU A 158 14.24 -22.55 -5.16
N PHE A 159 15.03 -23.48 -5.71
CA PHE A 159 15.12 -23.72 -7.15
C PHE A 159 15.50 -22.47 -7.96
N ASP A 160 16.60 -21.83 -7.60
CA ASP A 160 17.08 -20.59 -8.23
C ASP A 160 16.00 -19.49 -8.20
N ASP A 161 15.41 -19.26 -7.03
CA ASP A 161 14.35 -18.29 -6.77
C ASP A 161 13.05 -18.50 -7.57
N ARG A 162 12.83 -19.71 -8.12
CA ARG A 162 11.57 -20.03 -8.80
C ARG A 162 10.40 -20.28 -7.86
N LEU A 163 10.67 -20.78 -6.67
CA LEU A 163 9.67 -21.02 -5.64
C LEU A 163 10.05 -20.25 -4.39
N GLU A 164 9.12 -19.45 -3.85
CA GLU A 164 9.25 -18.85 -2.53
C GLU A 164 8.11 -19.34 -1.64
N LEU A 165 8.47 -19.85 -0.48
CA LEU A 165 7.56 -20.23 0.60
C LEU A 165 7.70 -19.20 1.71
N LYS A 166 6.61 -18.59 2.15
CA LYS A 166 6.59 -17.55 3.18
C LYS A 166 5.54 -17.89 4.23
N GLY A 167 5.87 -17.72 5.50
CA GLY A 167 4.94 -18.00 6.60
C GLY A 167 5.20 -17.13 7.81
N GLY A 168 4.12 -16.76 8.52
CA GLY A 168 4.20 -15.92 9.71
C GLY A 168 3.03 -14.97 9.87
N ARG A 169 3.27 -13.85 10.55
CA ARG A 169 2.32 -12.73 10.69
C ARG A 169 2.48 -11.78 9.51
N LEU A 170 1.46 -11.69 8.67
CA LEU A 170 1.49 -10.97 7.40
C LEU A 170 0.18 -10.19 7.18
N PRO A 171 0.21 -8.91 6.76
CA PRO A 171 -0.94 -8.28 6.12
C PRO A 171 -1.21 -8.93 4.76
N VAL A 172 -2.47 -9.09 4.37
CA VAL A 172 -2.79 -9.66 3.05
C VAL A 172 -2.21 -8.79 1.93
N GLY A 173 -2.33 -7.47 2.08
CA GLY A 173 -1.79 -6.50 1.13
C GLY A 173 -0.27 -6.50 0.98
N SER A 174 0.48 -7.28 1.77
CA SER A 174 1.92 -7.45 1.60
C SER A 174 2.30 -8.38 0.44
N ASP A 175 1.43 -9.29 0.08
CA ASP A 175 1.71 -10.35 -0.90
C ASP A 175 0.70 -10.38 -2.05
N PHE A 176 -0.50 -9.79 -1.83
CA PHE A 176 -1.61 -9.75 -2.79
C PHE A 176 -2.21 -8.35 -2.88
N PHE A 177 -3.01 -8.07 -3.90
CA PHE A 177 -3.81 -6.85 -4.04
C PHE A 177 -3.01 -5.56 -4.18
N PHE A 178 -1.71 -5.66 -4.38
CA PHE A 178 -0.85 -4.49 -4.35
C PHE A 178 -1.29 -3.44 -5.39
N GLY A 179 -1.56 -2.26 -4.88
CA GLY A 179 -1.78 -1.05 -5.66
C GLY A 179 -0.69 -0.02 -5.37
N LEU A 180 -0.76 1.09 -6.07
CA LEU A 180 0.07 2.25 -5.79
C LEU A 180 -0.38 2.89 -4.46
N CYS A 181 0.54 3.44 -3.66
CA CYS A 181 0.20 4.24 -2.48
C CYS A 181 0.97 5.57 -2.47
N GLU A 182 0.77 6.36 -3.50
CA GLU A 182 1.41 7.66 -3.67
C GLU A 182 0.45 8.84 -3.44
N PHE A 183 -0.83 8.54 -3.30
CA PHE A 183 -1.93 9.45 -3.06
C PHE A 183 -2.30 9.48 -1.58
N ILE A 184 -2.95 10.55 -1.12
CA ILE A 184 -3.40 10.71 0.27
C ILE A 184 -4.82 10.16 0.47
N ASN A 185 -5.66 10.17 -0.57
CA ASN A 185 -6.97 9.53 -0.50
C ASN A 185 -6.84 8.00 -0.58
N LEU A 186 -7.47 7.30 0.35
CA LEU A 186 -7.39 5.84 0.45
C LEU A 186 -7.91 5.10 -0.80
N THR A 187 -8.77 5.73 -1.61
CA THR A 187 -9.22 5.15 -2.90
C THR A 187 -8.05 4.81 -3.82
N PHE A 188 -6.95 5.56 -3.72
CA PHE A 188 -5.79 5.45 -4.60
C PHE A 188 -4.57 4.83 -3.91
N CYS A 189 -4.71 4.39 -2.65
CA CYS A 189 -3.61 3.84 -1.87
C CYS A 189 -3.86 2.39 -1.49
N GLY A 190 -2.85 1.55 -1.70
CA GLY A 190 -2.82 0.17 -1.22
C GLY A 190 -3.72 -0.80 -1.99
N GLY A 191 -4.01 -1.93 -1.36
CA GLY A 191 -4.81 -2.99 -1.96
C GLY A 191 -6.31 -2.71 -1.86
N GLN A 192 -6.95 -2.36 -2.96
CA GLN A 192 -8.38 -2.03 -3.00
C GLN A 192 -9.29 -3.11 -2.35
N PRO A 193 -9.07 -4.43 -2.56
CA PRO A 193 -9.89 -5.43 -1.88
C PRO A 193 -9.96 -5.24 -0.37
N GLY A 194 -8.84 -4.93 0.28
CA GLY A 194 -8.82 -4.64 1.72
C GLY A 194 -9.40 -3.28 2.09
N ASN A 195 -9.45 -2.31 1.17
CA ASN A 195 -10.06 -1.00 1.40
C ASN A 195 -11.60 -1.11 1.45
N ILE A 196 -12.19 -1.95 0.59
CA ILE A 196 -13.65 -2.15 0.53
C ILE A 196 -14.14 -3.35 1.34
N GLN A 197 -13.25 -4.32 1.64
CA GLN A 197 -13.56 -5.54 2.40
C GLN A 197 -12.72 -5.65 3.68
N GLY A 198 -12.40 -4.53 4.30
CA GLY A 198 -11.49 -4.43 5.46
C GLY A 198 -11.93 -5.15 6.72
N GLY A 199 -13.09 -5.79 6.72
CA GLY A 199 -13.59 -6.62 7.80
C GLY A 199 -12.94 -7.99 7.88
N TYR A 200 -12.42 -8.51 6.76
CA TYR A 200 -11.78 -9.83 6.71
C TYR A 200 -10.51 -9.86 5.83
N ILE A 201 -10.29 -8.84 4.99
CA ILE A 201 -9.05 -8.63 4.25
C ILE A 201 -8.26 -7.53 4.96
N TYR A 202 -7.21 -7.91 5.68
CA TYR A 202 -6.46 -6.96 6.49
C TYR A 202 -5.25 -6.45 5.73
N ASN A 203 -5.35 -5.18 5.31
CA ASN A 203 -4.23 -4.42 4.79
C ASN A 203 -3.36 -3.89 5.94
N TRP A 204 -2.19 -3.37 5.58
CA TRP A 204 -1.31 -2.62 6.46
C TRP A 204 -2.07 -1.63 7.37
N PRO A 205 -1.75 -1.54 8.67
CA PRO A 205 -0.68 -2.23 9.40
C PRO A 205 -1.14 -3.49 10.15
N VAL A 206 -2.32 -4.04 9.88
CA VAL A 206 -2.83 -5.23 10.57
C VAL A 206 -2.29 -6.49 9.93
N SER A 207 -1.71 -7.37 10.73
CA SER A 207 -1.24 -8.68 10.29
C SER A 207 -2.05 -9.81 10.90
N GLN A 208 -2.06 -10.94 10.21
CA GLN A 208 -2.68 -12.19 10.64
C GLN A 208 -1.73 -13.36 10.35
N TRP A 209 -1.95 -14.52 10.98
CA TRP A 209 -1.20 -15.71 10.65
C TRP A 209 -1.51 -16.15 9.22
N ALA A 210 -0.45 -16.44 8.46
CA ALA A 210 -0.57 -16.77 7.05
C ALA A 210 0.56 -17.67 6.55
N GLY A 211 0.24 -18.39 5.47
CA GLY A 211 1.20 -19.07 4.62
C GLY A 211 1.00 -18.65 3.17
N VAL A 212 2.07 -18.37 2.45
CA VAL A 212 2.05 -17.88 1.06
C VAL A 212 3.05 -18.66 0.23
N VAL A 213 2.67 -18.95 -0.99
CA VAL A 213 3.51 -19.57 -2.01
C VAL A 213 3.55 -18.66 -3.22
N HIS A 214 4.74 -18.28 -3.66
CA HIS A 214 4.98 -17.61 -4.94
C HIS A 214 5.76 -18.54 -5.87
N TYR A 215 5.26 -18.75 -7.08
CA TYR A 215 5.91 -19.61 -8.07
C TYR A 215 6.07 -18.88 -9.41
N LYS A 216 7.33 -18.72 -9.84
CA LYS A 216 7.67 -18.15 -11.15
C LYS A 216 7.43 -19.20 -12.23
N ILE A 217 6.30 -19.10 -12.93
CA ILE A 217 5.96 -19.97 -14.05
C ILE A 217 6.93 -19.72 -15.23
N ALA A 218 7.24 -18.45 -15.46
CA ALA A 218 8.18 -17.96 -16.46
C ALA A 218 8.92 -16.73 -15.92
N PRO A 219 9.99 -16.24 -16.57
CA PRO A 219 10.79 -15.10 -16.06
C PRO A 219 10.01 -13.83 -15.74
N GLU A 220 8.88 -13.62 -16.39
CA GLU A 220 8.01 -12.43 -16.21
C GLU A 220 6.66 -12.77 -15.58
N PHE A 221 6.37 -14.05 -15.33
CA PHE A 221 5.09 -14.51 -14.80
C PHE A 221 5.24 -15.22 -13.46
N THR A 222 4.50 -14.76 -12.48
CA THR A 222 4.43 -15.36 -11.14
C THR A 222 2.99 -15.66 -10.78
N ILE A 223 2.70 -16.88 -10.32
CA ILE A 223 1.45 -17.23 -9.65
C ILE A 223 1.68 -17.26 -8.15
N SER A 224 0.73 -16.73 -7.40
CA SER A 224 0.77 -16.68 -5.94
C SER A 224 -0.52 -17.23 -5.36
N VAL A 225 -0.39 -17.99 -4.27
CA VAL A 225 -1.51 -18.50 -3.49
C VAL A 225 -1.22 -18.27 -2.02
N GLY A 226 -2.19 -17.74 -1.29
CA GLY A 226 -2.10 -17.52 0.16
C GLY A 226 -3.19 -18.24 0.92
N VAL A 227 -2.94 -18.50 2.20
CA VAL A 227 -3.93 -18.97 3.18
C VAL A 227 -3.75 -18.12 4.42
N TYR A 228 -4.80 -17.41 4.81
CA TYR A 228 -4.80 -16.43 5.90
C TYR A 228 -5.88 -16.74 6.92
N ASP A 229 -5.56 -16.60 8.21
CA ASP A 229 -6.54 -16.65 9.30
C ASP A 229 -7.34 -15.34 9.33
N ALA A 230 -8.55 -15.36 8.77
CA ALA A 230 -9.43 -14.19 8.69
C ALA A 230 -10.27 -14.02 9.97
N ASN A 231 -9.63 -13.85 11.11
CA ASN A 231 -10.28 -13.63 12.40
C ASN A 231 -10.42 -12.13 12.70
N PRO A 232 -11.66 -11.58 12.86
CA PRO A 232 -11.85 -10.14 13.15
C PRO A 232 -11.15 -9.65 14.41
N ASN A 233 -10.83 -10.54 15.35
CA ASN A 233 -10.11 -10.15 16.56
C ASN A 233 -8.66 -9.68 16.31
N TYR A 234 -8.09 -9.86 15.11
CA TYR A 234 -6.82 -9.18 14.75
C TYR A 234 -6.94 -7.66 14.68
N LEU A 235 -8.16 -7.14 14.53
CA LEU A 235 -8.43 -5.70 14.50
C LEU A 235 -8.41 -5.05 15.90
N THR A 236 -8.33 -5.84 16.97
CA THR A 236 -8.36 -5.35 18.35
C THR A 236 -7.27 -4.31 18.62
N THR A 237 -7.58 -3.38 19.50
CA THR A 237 -6.64 -2.42 20.09
C THR A 237 -6.42 -2.63 21.59
N ASP A 238 -7.10 -3.64 22.18
CA ASP A 238 -7.15 -3.86 23.63
C ASP A 238 -6.35 -5.09 24.07
N ASP A 239 -5.94 -5.95 23.12
CA ASP A 239 -5.16 -7.15 23.42
C ASP A 239 -3.76 -7.08 22.80
N PRO A 240 -2.73 -6.67 23.58
CA PRO A 240 -1.37 -6.55 23.08
C PRO A 240 -0.74 -7.89 22.68
N THR A 241 -1.27 -9.02 23.14
CA THR A 241 -0.80 -10.33 22.69
C THR A 241 -1.15 -10.61 21.24
N VAL A 242 -2.15 -9.93 20.70
CA VAL A 242 -2.62 -10.05 19.32
C VAL A 242 -2.10 -8.92 18.42
N TYR A 243 -2.15 -7.67 18.87
CA TYR A 243 -1.75 -6.56 18.01
C TYR A 243 -0.23 -6.27 18.02
N PHE A 244 0.48 -6.59 19.11
CA PHE A 244 1.90 -6.29 19.27
C PHE A 244 2.78 -7.56 19.35
N LEU A 245 2.30 -8.63 19.95
CA LEU A 245 2.98 -9.92 19.96
C LEU A 245 2.41 -10.84 18.88
N PRO A 246 3.11 -11.91 18.48
CA PRO A 246 2.63 -12.84 17.47
C PRO A 246 1.62 -13.86 18.06
N GLY A 247 0.71 -13.40 18.91
CA GLY A 247 -0.32 -14.22 19.51
C GLY A 247 -1.39 -14.68 18.51
N VAL A 248 -2.15 -15.69 18.92
CA VAL A 248 -3.34 -16.16 18.22
C VAL A 248 -4.56 -15.51 18.88
N PRO A 249 -5.42 -14.81 18.14
CA PRO A 249 -6.59 -14.20 18.73
C PRO A 249 -7.58 -15.26 19.21
N ARG A 250 -8.47 -14.87 20.13
CA ARG A 250 -9.59 -15.71 20.56
C ARG A 250 -10.47 -16.05 19.35
N SER A 251 -11.15 -17.17 19.41
CA SER A 251 -12.13 -17.55 18.38
C SER A 251 -13.23 -16.50 18.27
N ASN A 252 -13.69 -16.28 17.04
CA ASN A 252 -14.77 -15.36 16.73
C ASN A 252 -15.73 -16.08 15.76
N PRO A 253 -17.07 -16.03 15.96
CA PRO A 253 -18.02 -16.66 15.06
C PRO A 253 -17.88 -16.24 13.59
N ALA A 254 -17.45 -15.00 13.34
CA ALA A 254 -17.19 -14.49 12.01
C ALA A 254 -15.78 -14.81 11.44
N SER A 255 -15.03 -15.69 12.12
CA SER A 255 -13.72 -16.14 11.63
C SER A 255 -13.86 -17.07 10.43
N GLY A 256 -12.91 -16.97 9.53
CA GLY A 256 -12.80 -17.79 8.33
C GLY A 256 -11.37 -18.02 7.91
N VAL A 257 -11.25 -18.66 6.76
CA VAL A 257 -9.98 -18.82 6.06
C VAL A 257 -10.08 -18.07 4.74
N LEU A 258 -9.25 -17.05 4.58
CA LEU A 258 -9.13 -16.28 3.35
C LEU A 258 -8.07 -16.92 2.46
N VAL A 259 -8.44 -17.21 1.22
CA VAL A 259 -7.54 -17.79 0.19
C VAL A 259 -7.50 -16.85 -1.01
N PRO A 260 -6.52 -15.96 -1.12
CA PRO A 260 -6.24 -15.20 -2.33
C PRO A 260 -5.41 -16.01 -3.32
N VAL A 261 -5.67 -15.78 -4.62
CA VAL A 261 -4.86 -16.27 -5.76
C VAL A 261 -4.60 -15.11 -6.69
N GLU A 262 -3.35 -14.95 -7.13
CA GLU A 262 -2.94 -13.84 -7.99
C GLU A 262 -1.97 -14.33 -9.08
N LEU A 263 -2.18 -13.86 -10.30
CA LEU A 263 -1.23 -13.95 -11.40
C LEU A 263 -0.62 -12.56 -11.62
N VAL A 264 0.70 -12.49 -11.64
CA VAL A 264 1.47 -11.28 -11.91
C VAL A 264 2.24 -11.45 -13.22
N TRP A 265 2.07 -10.48 -14.12
CA TRP A 265 2.94 -10.29 -15.27
C TRP A 265 3.76 -9.03 -15.09
N ALA A 266 5.08 -9.18 -15.07
CA ALA A 266 6.04 -8.09 -14.89
C ALA A 266 7.00 -8.04 -16.09
N PRO A 267 6.58 -7.45 -17.23
CA PRO A 267 7.39 -7.35 -18.43
C PRO A 267 8.66 -6.51 -18.15
N LYS A 268 9.77 -6.98 -18.69
CA LYS A 268 11.07 -6.31 -18.60
C LYS A 268 11.25 -5.37 -19.78
N GLY A 269 12.10 -4.37 -19.61
CA GLY A 269 12.46 -3.42 -20.68
C GLY A 269 12.24 -1.96 -20.27
N PRO A 270 12.41 -1.04 -21.22
CA PRO A 270 12.31 0.41 -20.95
C PRO A 270 10.92 0.84 -20.48
N LEU A 271 9.88 0.22 -21.03
CA LEU A 271 8.47 0.43 -20.66
C LEU A 271 8.01 -0.70 -19.74
N ASN A 272 8.74 -0.93 -18.65
CA ASN A 272 8.40 -1.93 -17.66
C ASN A 272 7.07 -1.60 -16.97
N GLY A 273 6.43 -2.63 -16.44
CA GLY A 273 5.17 -2.48 -15.71
C GLY A 273 4.93 -3.67 -14.79
N THR A 274 3.81 -3.65 -14.09
CA THR A 274 3.32 -4.78 -13.30
C THR A 274 1.83 -4.88 -13.48
N TRP A 275 1.37 -6.02 -13.95
CA TRP A 275 -0.02 -6.34 -14.21
C TRP A 275 -0.42 -7.49 -13.28
N ARG A 276 -1.45 -7.31 -12.51
CA ARG A 276 -1.95 -8.28 -11.54
C ARG A 276 -3.39 -8.58 -11.84
N LEU A 277 -3.73 -9.85 -11.88
CA LEU A 277 -5.09 -10.34 -11.97
C LEU A 277 -5.26 -11.38 -10.86
N GLY A 278 -6.25 -11.19 -10.02
CA GLY A 278 -6.47 -12.12 -8.92
C GLY A 278 -7.90 -12.18 -8.44
N GLY A 279 -8.11 -13.02 -7.48
CA GLY A 279 -9.37 -13.18 -6.78
C GLY A 279 -9.14 -13.78 -5.40
N TRP A 280 -10.18 -13.77 -4.61
CA TRP A 280 -10.16 -14.34 -3.27
C TRP A 280 -11.45 -15.08 -2.95
N TYR A 281 -11.34 -15.99 -2.01
CA TYR A 281 -12.46 -16.63 -1.35
C TYR A 281 -12.22 -16.69 0.16
N ASP A 282 -13.23 -16.35 0.94
CA ASP A 282 -13.25 -16.50 2.39
C ASP A 282 -14.45 -17.36 2.78
N ASN A 283 -14.24 -18.37 3.62
CA ASN A 283 -15.27 -19.36 3.96
C ASN A 283 -16.13 -18.98 5.16
N ALA A 284 -15.92 -17.82 5.77
CA ALA A 284 -16.72 -17.38 6.89
C ALA A 284 -18.17 -17.10 6.50
N SER A 285 -19.04 -17.13 7.50
CA SER A 285 -20.44 -16.73 7.37
C SER A 285 -20.61 -15.23 7.56
N SER A 286 -21.56 -14.64 6.88
CA SER A 286 -21.98 -13.25 7.10
C SER A 286 -22.97 -13.06 8.25
N ILE A 287 -23.33 -14.16 8.96
CA ILE A 287 -24.49 -14.23 9.87
C ILE A 287 -24.44 -13.27 11.05
N ASP A 288 -23.30 -13.17 11.70
CA ASP A 288 -23.31 -12.63 13.06
C ASP A 288 -22.93 -11.15 13.14
N GLY A 289 -23.77 -10.32 12.64
CA GLY A 289 -23.73 -8.95 13.08
C GLY A 289 -23.17 -7.96 12.09
N GLY A 290 -23.60 -8.09 10.90
CA GLY A 290 -23.27 -7.11 9.90
C GLY A 290 -21.92 -7.41 9.27
N LEU A 291 -21.54 -6.58 8.36
CA LEU A 291 -20.28 -6.65 7.67
C LEU A 291 -19.14 -6.73 8.69
N PRO A 292 -18.42 -7.87 8.83
CA PRO A 292 -17.37 -7.98 9.82
C PRO A 292 -16.33 -6.88 9.60
N GLY A 293 -16.16 -6.01 10.60
CA GLY A 293 -15.19 -4.92 10.58
C GLY A 293 -15.74 -3.54 10.24
N ILE A 294 -17.02 -3.38 9.94
CA ILE A 294 -17.68 -2.05 9.95
C ILE A 294 -18.37 -1.82 11.32
N THR A 295 -17.71 -2.18 12.40
CA THR A 295 -18.00 -1.60 13.71
C THR A 295 -17.31 -0.25 13.90
N THR A 296 -16.42 0.10 13.01
CA THR A 296 -16.02 1.50 12.87
C THR A 296 -17.18 2.18 12.18
N THR A 297 -17.90 2.98 12.91
CA THR A 297 -18.72 4.05 12.41
C THR A 297 -18.11 4.56 11.10
N ILE A 298 -18.71 4.18 9.96
CA ILE A 298 -18.50 4.98 8.76
C ILE A 298 -18.99 6.36 9.19
N PRO A 299 -18.16 7.40 9.18
CA PRO A 299 -18.57 8.71 9.66
C PRO A 299 -19.86 9.11 8.98
N GLY A 300 -20.90 9.40 9.76
CA GLY A 300 -22.21 9.75 9.25
C GLY A 300 -23.12 8.60 8.81
N ILE A 301 -22.65 7.36 8.85
CA ILE A 301 -23.50 6.17 8.66
C ILE A 301 -23.33 5.35 9.96
N GLY A 302 -24.21 5.56 10.92
CA GLY A 302 -24.28 4.71 12.10
C GLY A 302 -24.24 3.26 11.66
N GLY A 303 -23.58 2.38 12.44
CA GLY A 303 -23.42 0.96 12.08
C GLY A 303 -24.74 0.43 11.52
N VAL A 304 -24.79 0.25 10.20
CA VAL A 304 -25.98 -0.28 9.54
C VAL A 304 -25.87 -1.79 9.67
N PRO A 305 -26.72 -2.43 10.46
CA PRO A 305 -26.80 -3.89 10.44
C PRO A 305 -27.17 -4.27 9.02
N ASP A 306 -26.49 -5.24 8.47
CA ASP A 306 -26.84 -5.86 7.20
C ASP A 306 -28.10 -6.71 7.37
N GLN A 307 -29.23 -6.03 7.55
CA GLN A 307 -30.53 -6.70 7.72
C GLN A 307 -31.11 -7.20 6.41
N ASN A 308 -30.54 -6.76 5.26
CA ASN A 308 -31.12 -7.04 3.96
C ASN A 308 -30.39 -8.15 3.17
N LEU A 309 -29.13 -8.44 3.48
CA LEU A 309 -28.34 -9.43 2.74
C LEU A 309 -28.55 -10.88 3.24
N GLY A 310 -29.14 -11.07 4.42
CA GLY A 310 -29.40 -12.39 5.01
C GLY A 310 -28.12 -13.15 5.37
N ASP A 311 -28.30 -14.42 5.79
CA ASP A 311 -27.18 -15.32 6.08
C ASP A 311 -26.61 -15.91 4.79
N GLN A 312 -25.44 -15.43 4.38
CA GLN A 312 -24.69 -15.95 3.25
C GLN A 312 -23.39 -16.58 3.73
N ARG A 313 -23.07 -17.74 3.18
CA ARG A 313 -21.77 -18.39 3.41
C ARG A 313 -20.86 -18.17 2.24
N GLY A 314 -19.62 -17.87 2.56
CA GLY A 314 -18.58 -17.60 1.58
C GLY A 314 -18.64 -16.17 1.06
N ARG A 315 -17.51 -15.52 1.05
CA ARG A 315 -17.29 -14.16 0.53
C ARG A 315 -16.20 -14.24 -0.53
N PHE A 316 -16.40 -13.64 -1.68
CA PHE A 316 -15.43 -13.70 -2.76
C PHE A 316 -15.37 -12.41 -3.55
N GLY A 317 -14.37 -12.29 -4.39
CA GLY A 317 -14.26 -11.21 -5.34
C GLY A 317 -13.07 -11.41 -6.26
N VAL A 318 -12.98 -10.49 -7.21
CA VAL A 318 -11.90 -10.45 -8.20
C VAL A 318 -11.33 -9.03 -8.28
N TYR A 319 -10.08 -8.94 -8.70
CA TYR A 319 -9.42 -7.65 -8.84
C TYR A 319 -8.39 -7.67 -9.97
N GLU A 320 -8.13 -6.48 -10.47
CA GLU A 320 -7.04 -6.17 -11.38
C GLU A 320 -6.25 -4.99 -10.82
N SER A 321 -4.93 -5.02 -10.95
CA SER A 321 -4.05 -3.89 -10.64
C SER A 321 -2.97 -3.78 -11.69
N ILE A 322 -2.90 -2.63 -12.35
CA ILE A 322 -1.95 -2.33 -13.42
C ILE A 322 -1.14 -1.12 -13.01
N ILE A 323 0.18 -1.22 -13.08
CA ILE A 323 1.09 -0.09 -13.05
C ILE A 323 1.96 -0.20 -14.29
N GLN A 324 1.94 0.81 -15.18
CA GLN A 324 2.63 0.75 -16.45
C GLN A 324 3.42 2.03 -16.71
N ARG A 325 4.70 1.90 -17.00
CA ARG A 325 5.51 2.99 -17.52
C ARG A 325 5.12 3.29 -18.97
N LEU A 326 4.84 4.56 -19.28
CA LEU A 326 4.41 5.00 -20.59
C LEU A 326 5.54 5.62 -21.40
N THR A 327 6.47 6.34 -20.73
CA THR A 327 7.59 7.02 -21.41
C THR A 327 8.90 6.81 -20.66
N VAL A 328 10.00 7.03 -21.37
CA VAL A 328 11.36 7.05 -20.84
C VAL A 328 11.94 8.42 -21.20
N ASP A 329 11.74 9.41 -20.32
CA ASP A 329 12.09 10.81 -20.61
C ASP A 329 13.48 11.18 -20.09
N GLY A 330 14.12 10.25 -19.34
CA GLY A 330 15.45 10.44 -18.78
C GLY A 330 15.96 9.18 -18.07
N PRO A 331 17.12 9.27 -17.40
CA PRO A 331 17.69 8.17 -16.67
C PRO A 331 16.84 7.76 -15.46
N GLY A 332 16.91 6.49 -15.11
CA GLY A 332 16.17 5.93 -13.96
C GLY A 332 14.66 5.89 -14.21
N ALA A 333 13.91 6.41 -13.27
CA ALA A 333 12.42 6.40 -13.27
C ALA A 333 11.79 7.62 -13.94
N VAL A 334 12.59 8.53 -14.52
CA VAL A 334 12.05 9.73 -15.18
C VAL A 334 11.13 9.35 -16.32
N GLY A 335 9.89 9.88 -16.30
CA GLY A 335 8.87 9.59 -17.30
C GLY A 335 7.46 9.48 -16.72
N TRP A 336 6.52 9.21 -17.61
CA TRP A 336 5.11 9.00 -17.28
C TRP A 336 4.83 7.55 -16.89
N TYR A 337 4.01 7.40 -15.88
CA TYR A 337 3.42 6.14 -15.44
C TYR A 337 1.90 6.29 -15.37
N THR A 338 1.20 5.23 -15.66
CA THR A 338 -0.25 5.12 -15.39
C THR A 338 -0.52 3.96 -14.45
N PHE A 339 -1.63 4.04 -13.74
CA PHE A 339 -2.14 2.91 -12.97
C PHE A 339 -3.64 2.76 -13.21
N LEU A 340 -4.12 1.53 -13.04
CA LEU A 340 -5.53 1.17 -12.99
C LEU A 340 -5.69 0.09 -11.92
N ASN A 341 -6.61 0.29 -11.01
CA ASN A 341 -7.04 -0.70 -10.02
C ASN A 341 -8.55 -0.89 -10.13
N THR A 342 -8.98 -2.13 -10.21
CA THR A 342 -10.40 -2.50 -10.27
C THR A 342 -10.65 -3.64 -9.32
N THR A 343 -11.67 -3.52 -8.48
CA THR A 343 -12.09 -4.57 -7.55
C THR A 343 -13.58 -4.72 -7.61
N VAL A 344 -14.06 -5.97 -7.71
CA VAL A 344 -15.47 -6.34 -7.61
C VAL A 344 -15.61 -7.44 -6.58
N ALA A 345 -16.44 -7.20 -5.56
CA ALA A 345 -16.73 -8.13 -4.49
C ALA A 345 -18.17 -8.65 -4.60
N ASP A 346 -18.43 -9.79 -3.98
CA ASP A 346 -19.75 -10.40 -3.95
C ASP A 346 -20.79 -9.45 -3.30
N HIS A 347 -21.72 -8.94 -4.11
CA HIS A 347 -22.75 -8.01 -3.65
C HIS A 347 -23.69 -8.58 -2.58
N ARG A 348 -23.77 -9.92 -2.46
CA ARG A 348 -24.62 -10.57 -1.43
C ARG A 348 -24.03 -10.43 -0.03
N THR A 349 -22.71 -10.12 0.07
CA THR A 349 -21.97 -10.07 1.33
C THR A 349 -21.20 -8.76 1.54
N SER A 350 -21.31 -7.79 0.62
CA SER A 350 -20.49 -6.60 0.60
C SER A 350 -21.31 -5.30 0.67
N TYR A 351 -20.95 -4.45 1.64
CA TYR A 351 -21.50 -3.08 1.71
C TYR A 351 -20.98 -2.20 0.56
N GLN A 352 -19.66 -2.27 0.30
CA GLN A 352 -19.01 -1.70 -0.87
C GLN A 352 -18.68 -2.85 -1.81
N ASP A 353 -19.35 -2.94 -2.94
CA ASP A 353 -19.27 -4.09 -3.83
C ASP A 353 -18.34 -3.88 -5.03
N TYR A 354 -17.99 -2.62 -5.38
CA TYR A 354 -16.89 -2.38 -6.31
C TYR A 354 -16.15 -1.06 -6.04
N GLN A 355 -14.89 -1.03 -6.45
CA GLN A 355 -14.07 0.16 -6.51
C GLN A 355 -13.23 0.14 -7.79
N ILE A 356 -13.17 1.28 -8.49
CA ILE A 356 -12.33 1.48 -9.67
C ILE A 356 -11.55 2.77 -9.45
N ALA A 357 -10.24 2.73 -9.70
CA ALA A 357 -9.38 3.90 -9.57
C ALA A 357 -8.28 3.87 -10.62
N GLY A 358 -7.98 5.01 -11.21
CA GLY A 358 -6.90 5.12 -12.18
C GLY A 358 -6.33 6.53 -12.22
N GLY A 359 -5.14 6.64 -12.76
CA GLY A 359 -4.45 7.91 -12.83
C GLY A 359 -3.09 7.84 -13.48
N PHE A 360 -2.38 8.95 -13.34
CA PHE A 360 -1.06 9.16 -13.91
C PHE A 360 -0.12 9.73 -12.87
N ARG A 361 1.15 9.41 -13.01
CA ARG A 361 2.26 10.03 -12.31
C ARG A 361 3.35 10.36 -13.30
N HIS A 362 4.01 11.50 -13.13
CA HIS A 362 5.22 11.88 -13.85
C HIS A 362 6.35 12.16 -12.86
N THR A 363 7.47 11.48 -13.02
CA THR A 363 8.71 11.71 -12.28
C THR A 363 9.64 12.54 -13.15
N GLY A 364 10.27 13.57 -12.58
CA GLY A 364 11.18 14.47 -13.33
C GLY A 364 10.45 15.52 -14.13
N THR A 365 9.32 16.01 -13.65
CA THR A 365 8.47 17.02 -14.32
C THR A 365 9.24 18.29 -14.67
N PHE A 366 10.19 18.70 -13.85
CA PHE A 366 11.05 19.85 -14.12
C PHE A 366 12.48 19.39 -14.33
N THR A 367 13.11 19.79 -15.45
CA THR A 367 14.48 19.38 -15.78
C THR A 367 15.52 19.84 -14.74
N TRP A 368 15.25 20.95 -14.04
CA TRP A 368 16.08 21.48 -12.95
C TRP A 368 15.76 20.84 -11.59
N ARG A 369 14.70 20.01 -11.51
CA ARG A 369 14.29 19.21 -10.34
C ARG A 369 13.86 17.81 -10.78
N PRO A 370 14.82 16.96 -11.17
CA PRO A 370 14.51 15.66 -11.79
C PRO A 370 13.96 14.61 -10.81
N GLN A 371 13.89 14.93 -9.52
CA GLN A 371 13.36 14.06 -8.49
C GLN A 371 11.95 14.43 -8.03
N ASP A 372 11.45 15.59 -8.49
CA ASP A 372 10.11 16.01 -8.17
C ASP A 372 9.08 15.26 -9.03
N GLU A 373 7.91 15.07 -8.48
CA GLU A 373 6.86 14.27 -9.08
C GLU A 373 5.52 15.03 -9.07
N VAL A 374 4.68 14.69 -10.00
CA VAL A 374 3.27 15.12 -10.00
C VAL A 374 2.38 13.91 -10.20
N GLY A 375 1.19 13.92 -9.63
CA GLY A 375 0.21 12.87 -9.81
C GLY A 375 -1.21 13.41 -9.94
N PHE A 376 -2.02 12.67 -10.66
CA PHE A 376 -3.45 12.89 -10.84
C PHE A 376 -4.16 11.54 -10.81
N ALA A 377 -5.27 11.46 -10.08
CA ALA A 377 -6.11 10.27 -10.05
C ALA A 377 -7.59 10.62 -9.95
N VAL A 378 -8.41 9.71 -10.46
CA VAL A 378 -9.85 9.69 -10.30
C VAL A 378 -10.29 8.26 -10.01
N GLY A 379 -11.27 8.11 -9.14
CA GLY A 379 -11.81 6.79 -8.80
C GLY A 379 -13.28 6.84 -8.43
N THR A 380 -13.84 5.68 -8.20
CA THR A 380 -15.20 5.53 -7.70
C THR A 380 -15.31 4.33 -6.78
N THR A 381 -16.07 4.49 -5.71
CA THR A 381 -16.45 3.41 -4.78
C THR A 381 -17.98 3.37 -4.74
N HIS A 382 -18.55 2.19 -4.94
CA HIS A 382 -19.99 1.98 -4.96
C HIS A 382 -20.51 1.43 -3.64
N VAL A 383 -21.60 1.99 -3.17
CA VAL A 383 -22.39 1.46 -2.06
C VAL A 383 -23.50 0.58 -2.61
N ASN A 384 -23.49 -0.67 -2.18
CA ASN A 384 -24.45 -1.67 -2.60
C ASN A 384 -25.87 -1.33 -2.07
N SER A 385 -26.82 -1.11 -2.96
CA SER A 385 -28.20 -0.78 -2.60
C SER A 385 -28.91 -1.91 -1.86
N ALA A 386 -28.57 -3.17 -2.13
CA ALA A 386 -29.15 -4.32 -1.45
C ALA A 386 -28.79 -4.37 0.04
N ALA A 387 -27.62 -3.84 0.42
CA ALA A 387 -27.16 -3.78 1.79
C ALA A 387 -27.88 -2.73 2.65
N LEU A 388 -28.54 -1.76 2.04
CA LEU A 388 -29.10 -0.61 2.77
C LEU A 388 -30.61 -0.48 2.64
N SER A 389 -31.11 -0.38 1.43
CA SER A 389 -32.50 -0.15 1.05
C SER A 389 -32.52 0.01 -0.47
N PRO A 390 -33.58 -0.36 -1.16
CA PRO A 390 -33.62 -0.36 -2.63
C PRO A 390 -33.25 0.95 -3.33
N ASN A 391 -33.24 2.08 -2.62
CA ASN A 391 -32.95 3.39 -3.19
C ASN A 391 -31.73 4.10 -2.58
N ALA A 392 -30.87 3.39 -1.84
CA ALA A 392 -29.80 4.00 -1.04
C ALA A 392 -28.40 3.80 -1.61
N GLY A 393 -28.24 3.04 -2.67
CA GLY A 393 -26.95 2.82 -3.35
C GLY A 393 -26.52 4.01 -4.19
N GLY A 394 -25.22 4.07 -4.49
CA GLY A 394 -24.64 5.09 -5.34
C GLY A 394 -23.12 5.12 -5.28
N ASN A 395 -22.54 6.05 -6.00
CA ASN A 395 -21.09 6.16 -6.13
C ASN A 395 -20.56 7.41 -5.42
N GLU A 396 -19.50 7.21 -4.66
CA GLU A 396 -18.58 8.26 -4.27
C GLU A 396 -17.47 8.37 -5.33
N VAL A 397 -17.11 9.59 -5.71
CA VAL A 397 -16.06 9.81 -6.73
C VAL A 397 -15.05 10.81 -6.21
N PRO A 398 -13.90 10.35 -5.68
CA PRO A 398 -12.77 11.21 -5.37
C PRO A 398 -11.96 11.51 -6.64
N ILE A 399 -11.40 12.72 -6.67
CA ILE A 399 -10.42 13.21 -7.62
C ILE A 399 -9.28 13.78 -6.78
N GLU A 400 -8.04 13.46 -7.12
CA GLU A 400 -6.87 13.93 -6.39
C GLU A 400 -5.77 14.39 -7.35
N VAL A 401 -5.11 15.48 -7.00
CA VAL A 401 -3.91 15.98 -7.66
C VAL A 401 -2.87 16.33 -6.61
N TRP A 402 -1.61 15.99 -6.86
CA TRP A 402 -0.53 16.31 -5.94
C TRP A 402 0.76 16.68 -6.65
N TYR A 403 1.61 17.44 -5.93
CA TYR A 403 2.98 17.74 -6.27
C TYR A 403 3.90 17.26 -5.15
N GLY A 404 4.85 16.38 -5.48
CA GLY A 404 5.85 15.85 -4.57
C GLY A 404 7.18 16.58 -4.75
N TRP A 405 7.57 17.31 -3.74
CA TRP A 405 8.84 18.02 -3.67
C TRP A 405 9.87 17.20 -2.92
N GLN A 406 10.89 16.69 -3.63
CA GLN A 406 12.05 16.08 -2.98
C GLN A 406 12.95 17.18 -2.42
N ALA A 407 12.72 17.58 -1.17
CA ALA A 407 13.40 18.71 -0.54
C ALA A 407 14.88 18.39 -0.24
N THR A 408 15.15 17.17 0.26
CA THR A 408 16.50 16.65 0.50
C THR A 408 16.53 15.16 0.14
N GLY A 409 17.66 14.48 0.29
CA GLY A 409 17.71 13.02 0.07
C GLY A 409 16.84 12.21 1.05
N TRP A 410 16.58 12.75 2.23
CA TRP A 410 15.85 12.10 3.33
C TRP A 410 14.45 12.69 3.60
N LEU A 411 14.07 13.81 2.93
CA LEU A 411 12.79 14.51 3.14
C LEU A 411 12.04 14.69 1.83
N ASN A 412 10.84 14.16 1.76
CA ASN A 412 9.88 14.43 0.71
C ASN A 412 8.64 15.13 1.30
N LEU A 413 8.19 16.18 0.63
CA LEU A 413 6.95 16.90 0.93
C LEU A 413 6.01 16.77 -0.25
N LYS A 414 4.80 16.30 -0.03
CA LYS A 414 3.78 16.15 -1.06
C LYS A 414 2.60 17.05 -0.73
N PHE A 415 2.35 18.04 -1.59
CA PHE A 415 1.19 18.93 -1.50
C PHE A 415 0.05 18.36 -2.30
N ASP A 416 -1.13 18.32 -1.71
CA ASP A 416 -2.27 17.54 -2.16
C ASP A 416 -3.56 18.39 -2.20
N ALA A 417 -4.40 18.13 -3.19
CA ALA A 417 -5.75 18.65 -3.27
C ALA A 417 -6.71 17.55 -3.75
N GLN A 418 -7.77 17.34 -2.98
CA GLN A 418 -8.80 16.35 -3.25
C GLN A 418 -10.16 17.02 -3.46
N TYR A 419 -10.95 16.49 -4.39
CA TYR A 419 -12.35 16.81 -4.56
C TYR A 419 -13.17 15.53 -4.49
N VAL A 420 -13.97 15.39 -3.43
CA VAL A 420 -14.82 14.23 -3.21
C VAL A 420 -16.25 14.57 -3.63
N ILE A 421 -16.71 13.98 -4.71
CA ILE A 421 -18.05 14.12 -5.23
C ILE A 421 -18.93 13.07 -4.57
N ASN A 422 -20.08 13.49 -4.08
CA ASN A 422 -21.09 12.63 -3.45
C ASN A 422 -20.51 11.77 -2.30
N PRO A 423 -19.91 12.39 -1.25
CA PRO A 423 -19.35 11.65 -0.13
C PRO A 423 -20.37 10.66 0.46
N GLY A 424 -19.93 9.42 0.70
CA GLY A 424 -20.80 8.34 1.16
C GLY A 424 -21.61 7.66 0.06
N GLY A 425 -21.50 8.10 -1.19
CA GLY A 425 -22.16 7.49 -2.36
C GLY A 425 -23.68 7.64 -2.40
N ARG A 426 -24.31 8.28 -1.41
CA ARG A 426 -25.77 8.30 -1.22
C ARG A 426 -26.40 9.68 -1.40
N GLY A 427 -25.60 10.74 -1.39
CA GLY A 427 -26.06 12.12 -1.41
C GLY A 427 -26.70 12.61 -0.12
N TYR A 428 -26.80 11.77 0.90
CA TYR A 428 -27.39 12.06 2.22
C TYR A 428 -26.59 11.37 3.32
N ASN A 429 -26.46 12.04 4.47
CA ASN A 429 -25.88 11.43 5.66
C ASN A 429 -26.90 10.51 6.39
N ALA A 430 -26.49 9.88 7.49
CA ALA A 430 -27.35 8.99 8.28
C ALA A 430 -28.60 9.67 8.85
N ALA A 431 -28.58 10.98 9.03
CA ALA A 431 -29.74 11.78 9.49
C ALA A 431 -30.66 12.22 8.33
N GLY A 432 -30.43 11.77 7.09
CA GLY A 432 -31.20 12.14 5.90
C GLY A 432 -30.92 13.57 5.40
N VAL A 433 -29.85 14.20 5.88
CA VAL A 433 -29.44 15.53 5.43
C VAL A 433 -28.58 15.39 4.17
N LYS A 434 -28.89 16.17 3.14
CA LYS A 434 -28.08 16.20 1.91
C LYS A 434 -26.64 16.54 2.22
N THR A 435 -25.72 15.78 1.63
CA THR A 435 -24.28 16.00 1.78
C THR A 435 -23.75 16.83 0.60
N ASP A 436 -22.92 17.81 0.90
CA ASP A 436 -22.21 18.57 -0.12
C ASP A 436 -20.90 17.87 -0.51
N ASN A 437 -20.42 18.14 -1.71
CA ASN A 437 -19.12 17.72 -2.15
C ASN A 437 -18.03 18.32 -1.26
N ALA A 438 -16.97 17.59 -1.02
CA ALA A 438 -15.88 18.05 -0.14
C ALA A 438 -14.66 18.44 -0.95
N VAL A 439 -14.05 19.57 -0.58
CA VAL A 439 -12.69 19.97 -1.01
C VAL A 439 -11.77 19.82 0.16
N VAL A 440 -10.73 19.01 0.01
CA VAL A 440 -9.69 18.77 1.02
C VAL A 440 -8.34 19.20 0.46
N LEU A 441 -7.59 19.96 1.25
CA LEU A 441 -6.20 20.30 0.98
C LEU A 441 -5.31 19.59 1.98
N GLY A 442 -4.18 19.09 1.51
CA GLY A 442 -3.30 18.27 2.34
C GLY A 442 -1.82 18.46 2.07
N MET A 443 -1.04 17.96 2.98
CA MET A 443 0.41 17.79 2.82
C MET A 443 0.82 16.48 3.49
N ARG A 444 1.51 15.62 2.74
CA ARG A 444 2.22 14.47 3.32
C ARG A 444 3.70 14.82 3.48
N THR A 445 4.23 14.54 4.65
CA THR A 445 5.66 14.62 4.96
C THR A 445 6.21 13.22 5.09
N GLU A 446 7.29 12.89 4.41
CA GLU A 446 7.99 11.62 4.55
C GLU A 446 9.45 11.86 4.91
N VAL A 447 9.90 11.25 6.02
CA VAL A 447 11.26 11.39 6.56
C VAL A 447 11.88 10.01 6.71
N HIS A 448 13.04 9.82 6.09
CA HIS A 448 13.88 8.63 6.25
C HIS A 448 14.98 8.91 7.28
N PHE A 449 15.02 8.11 8.36
CA PHE A 449 15.99 8.27 9.44
C PHE A 449 17.22 7.42 9.27
#